data_ae53dcdf307db8521f6f0a4a02a99a74
#
_entry.id   ae53dcdf307db8521f6f0a4a02a99a74
#
_cell.length_a   1.000
_cell.length_b   1.000
_cell.length_c   1.000
_cell.angle_alpha   90.00
_cell.angle_beta   90.00
_cell.angle_gamma   90.00
#
_symmetry.space_group_name_H-M   'P 1'
#
loop_
_entity.id
_entity.type
_entity.pdbx_description
1 polymer ?
#
loop_
_entity_poly.entity_id
_entity_poly.type
_entity_poly.pdbx_seq_one_letter_code
_entity_poly.pdbx_strand_id
1 'polypeptide(L)'
;AGPRDLSWAGQWDPCPDLDRHQLPQAVRGRIAVPPKGPDPRKSTMRVLGIETSCDETGVAVYDGDAGLLAQAVYSQVEIHARYGGVVPELASRDHVRKTLPLIRQVLEASWLDPGHIQGVAYTAGPGLIGALLVGAALGRSLAWAWGVPAIGVHHMEGHLLAPLLEEPTPEFPFVA
;
A
#
# COMPACT_ATOMS: atom_id res chain seq x y z
N ALA A 1 -26.94 15.51 19.85
CA ALA A 1 -26.05 14.38 19.82
C ALA A 1 -24.62 14.94 19.69
N GLY A 2 -23.85 14.91 20.77
CA GLY A 2 -22.48 15.38 20.81
C GLY A 2 -21.51 14.41 20.11
N PRO A 3 -20.30 14.87 19.75
CA PRO A 3 -19.30 14.00 19.11
C PRO A 3 -18.95 12.86 20.07
N ARG A 4 -19.01 11.63 19.58
CA ARG A 4 -18.53 10.47 20.29
C ARG A 4 -17.01 10.56 20.38
N ASP A 5 -16.50 10.70 21.59
CA ASP A 5 -15.08 10.63 21.92
C ASP A 5 -14.61 9.19 21.67
N LEU A 6 -14.11 8.95 20.44
CA LEU A 6 -13.40 7.73 20.09
C LEU A 6 -11.93 7.96 20.37
N SER A 7 -11.56 8.03 21.64
CA SER A 7 -10.16 7.97 22.07
C SER A 7 -9.60 6.57 21.80
N TRP A 8 -9.23 6.30 20.57
CA TRP A 8 -8.40 5.16 20.15
C TRP A 8 -6.92 5.37 20.50
N ALA A 9 -6.65 6.17 21.53
CA ALA A 9 -5.34 6.24 22.20
C ALA A 9 -5.10 5.01 23.09
N GLY A 10 -5.68 3.87 22.75
CA GLY A 10 -5.32 2.56 23.27
C GLY A 10 -4.07 2.10 22.54
N GLN A 11 -2.99 2.15 23.27
CA GLN A 11 -1.75 1.45 23.14
C GLN A 11 -1.75 0.42 22.00
N TRP A 12 -1.15 0.78 20.86
CA TRP A 12 -0.73 -0.18 19.86
C TRP A 12 0.40 -1.00 20.49
N ASP A 13 0.04 -2.06 21.20
CA ASP A 13 1.05 -3.07 21.54
C ASP A 13 1.51 -3.68 20.22
N PRO A 14 2.80 -3.59 19.88
CA PRO A 14 3.33 -4.33 18.76
C PRO A 14 3.01 -5.79 19.01
N CYS A 15 2.36 -6.44 18.03
CA CYS A 15 2.03 -7.86 18.13
C CYS A 15 3.34 -8.63 18.42
N PRO A 16 3.45 -9.31 19.61
CA PRO A 16 4.75 -9.78 20.09
C PRO A 16 5.38 -10.91 19.27
N ASP A 17 4.69 -11.46 18.28
CA ASP A 17 5.09 -12.70 17.62
C ASP A 17 5.19 -12.65 16.09
N LEU A 18 5.45 -11.48 15.49
CA LEU A 18 5.94 -11.49 14.10
C LEU A 18 7.46 -11.60 14.12
N ASP A 19 7.93 -12.86 14.22
CA ASP A 19 9.33 -13.22 14.03
C ASP A 19 9.84 -12.61 12.72
N ARG A 20 10.79 -11.68 12.83
CA ARG A 20 11.43 -11.00 11.68
C ARG A 20 12.07 -11.97 10.70
N HIS A 21 12.20 -13.25 11.08
CA HIS A 21 12.74 -14.34 10.27
C HIS A 21 11.69 -15.07 9.42
N GLN A 22 10.37 -14.75 9.58
CA GLN A 22 9.29 -15.37 8.81
C GLN A 22 8.80 -14.50 7.63
N LEU A 23 9.46 -13.39 7.32
CA LEU A 23 9.16 -12.65 6.10
C LEU A 23 9.68 -13.46 4.90
N PRO A 24 8.80 -13.85 3.95
CA PRO A 24 9.23 -14.60 2.77
C PRO A 24 10.29 -13.79 2.01
N GLN A 25 11.33 -14.46 1.50
CA GLN A 25 12.37 -13.87 0.66
C GLN A 25 11.84 -13.22 -0.65
N ALA A 26 10.56 -13.30 -0.92
CA ALA A 26 9.88 -12.77 -2.09
C ALA A 26 9.48 -11.29 -1.99
N VAL A 27 9.79 -10.58 -0.90
CA VAL A 27 9.54 -9.15 -0.81
C VAL A 27 10.63 -8.41 -1.59
N ARG A 28 10.39 -8.14 -2.85
CA ARG A 28 11.21 -7.24 -3.67
C ARG A 28 10.68 -5.83 -3.49
N GLY A 29 11.39 -4.98 -2.75
CA GLY A 29 11.04 -3.59 -2.61
C GLY A 29 12.25 -2.78 -2.17
N ARG A 30 12.53 -1.67 -2.85
CA ARG A 30 13.39 -0.63 -2.30
C ARG A 30 12.63 0.00 -1.13
N ILE A 31 13.09 -0.25 0.08
CA ILE A 31 12.76 0.62 1.20
C ILE A 31 13.65 1.85 0.99
N ALA A 32 13.12 2.85 0.29
CA ALA A 32 13.75 4.16 0.25
C ALA A 32 13.48 4.80 1.63
N VAL A 33 14.40 4.61 2.56
CA VAL A 33 14.36 5.35 3.83
C VAL A 33 15.01 6.70 3.57
N PRO A 34 14.27 7.81 3.60
CA PRO A 34 14.89 9.12 3.57
C PRO A 34 15.79 9.25 4.81
N PRO A 35 16.97 9.88 4.71
CA PRO A 35 17.93 10.03 5.81
C PRO A 35 17.37 10.81 7.01
N LYS A 36 16.21 11.40 6.87
CA LYS A 36 15.44 12.06 7.90
C LYS A 36 13.97 11.81 7.58
N GLY A 37 13.25 11.12 8.46
CA GLY A 37 11.81 10.91 8.30
C GLY A 37 11.07 12.21 8.02
N PRO A 38 9.93 12.19 7.31
CA PRO A 38 9.15 13.39 7.04
C PRO A 38 8.79 14.06 8.36
N ASP A 39 8.84 15.41 8.42
CA ASP A 39 8.39 16.13 9.62
C ASP A 39 6.88 15.90 9.79
N PRO A 40 6.43 15.16 10.81
CA PRO A 40 5.02 14.85 10.99
C PRO A 40 4.15 16.10 11.22
N ARG A 41 4.77 17.25 11.52
CA ARG A 41 4.08 18.54 11.74
C ARG A 41 3.82 19.30 10.46
N LYS A 42 4.48 18.96 9.34
CA LYS A 42 4.16 19.53 8.04
C LYS A 42 2.86 18.92 7.52
N SER A 43 1.89 19.77 7.23
CA SER A 43 0.61 19.38 6.61
C SER A 43 0.82 19.12 5.12
N THR A 44 1.43 17.98 4.78
CA THR A 44 1.57 17.52 3.41
C THR A 44 0.59 16.39 3.15
N MET A 45 0.09 16.26 1.93
CA MET A 45 -0.82 15.18 1.55
C MET A 45 -0.05 13.85 1.54
N ARG A 46 -0.34 12.97 2.48
CA ARG A 46 0.23 11.62 2.54
C ARG A 46 -0.83 10.59 2.19
N VAL A 47 -0.56 9.80 1.20
CA VAL A 47 -1.49 8.80 0.67
C VAL A 47 -0.90 7.41 0.81
N LEU A 48 -1.68 6.49 1.37
CA LEU A 48 -1.40 5.06 1.31
C LEU A 48 -1.97 4.51 0.01
N GLY A 49 -1.13 3.92 -0.85
CA GLY A 49 -1.51 3.22 -2.07
C GLY A 49 -1.55 1.71 -1.87
N ILE A 50 -2.58 1.05 -2.41
CA ILE A 50 -2.77 -0.41 -2.35
C ILE A 50 -3.07 -0.92 -3.76
N GLU A 51 -2.24 -1.84 -4.24
CA GLU A 51 -2.38 -2.52 -5.53
C GLU A 51 -2.55 -4.03 -5.31
N THR A 52 -3.66 -4.59 -5.83
CA THR A 52 -3.96 -6.03 -5.74
C THR A 52 -4.67 -6.54 -6.99
N SER A 53 -4.41 -5.97 -8.16
CA SER A 53 -5.22 -6.27 -9.36
C SER A 53 -5.01 -7.66 -9.96
N CYS A 54 -3.85 -8.29 -9.74
CA CYS A 54 -3.52 -9.58 -10.35
C CYS A 54 -2.81 -10.53 -9.38
N ASP A 55 -1.50 -10.71 -9.54
CA ASP A 55 -0.69 -11.69 -8.80
C ASP A 55 0.46 -11.05 -8.02
N GLU A 56 0.43 -9.74 -7.88
CA GLU A 56 1.33 -8.98 -7.02
C GLU A 56 0.55 -8.13 -6.03
N THR A 57 1.01 -8.11 -4.78
CA THR A 57 0.48 -7.20 -3.77
C THR A 57 1.45 -6.04 -3.61
N GLY A 58 1.06 -4.86 -4.04
CA GLY A 58 1.84 -3.63 -3.89
C GLY A 58 1.27 -2.72 -2.82
N VAL A 59 2.14 -2.16 -1.99
CA VAL A 59 1.77 -1.12 -1.01
C VAL A 59 2.83 -0.04 -1.01
N ALA A 60 2.41 1.22 -0.97
CA ALA A 60 3.31 2.36 -0.92
C ALA A 60 2.72 3.50 -0.09
N VAL A 61 3.59 4.34 0.48
CA VAL A 61 3.22 5.64 1.05
C VAL A 61 3.92 6.72 0.24
N TYR A 62 3.14 7.66 -0.25
CA TYR A 62 3.60 8.83 -1.01
C TYR A 62 3.25 10.11 -0.26
N ASP A 63 4.22 11.02 -0.17
CA ASP A 63 4.08 12.36 0.41
C ASP A 63 4.16 13.40 -0.70
N GLY A 64 3.23 14.35 -0.72
CA GLY A 64 3.13 15.34 -1.79
C GLY A 64 4.37 16.22 -1.97
N ASP A 65 5.16 16.43 -0.91
CA ASP A 65 6.39 17.24 -0.98
C ASP A 65 7.65 16.37 -1.08
N ALA A 66 7.68 15.25 -0.34
CA ALA A 66 8.88 14.40 -0.23
C ALA A 66 8.89 13.23 -1.24
N GLY A 67 7.78 13.01 -1.98
CA GLY A 67 7.68 11.91 -2.93
C GLY A 67 7.41 10.56 -2.29
N LEU A 68 7.96 9.49 -2.86
CA LEU A 68 7.80 8.12 -2.38
C LEU A 68 8.58 7.92 -1.08
N LEU A 69 7.87 7.68 0.03
CA LEU A 69 8.49 7.49 1.35
C LEU A 69 8.91 6.04 1.58
N ALA A 70 8.03 5.10 1.27
CA ALA A 70 8.31 3.68 1.38
C ALA A 70 7.38 2.89 0.45
N GLN A 71 7.86 1.74 -0.02
CA GLN A 71 7.06 0.79 -0.79
C GLN A 71 7.48 -0.65 -0.50
N ALA A 72 6.54 -1.56 -0.67
CA ALA A 72 6.79 -3.00 -0.63
C ALA A 72 5.93 -3.70 -1.69
N VAL A 73 6.51 -4.68 -2.36
CA VAL A 73 5.81 -5.55 -3.33
C VAL A 73 6.05 -6.99 -2.93
N TYR A 74 4.97 -7.76 -2.89
CA TYR A 74 5.01 -9.20 -2.70
C TYR A 74 4.50 -9.89 -3.97
N SER A 75 5.32 -10.73 -4.57
CA SER A 75 4.97 -11.47 -5.78
C SER A 75 4.48 -12.88 -5.46
N GLN A 76 3.42 -13.31 -6.13
CA GLN A 76 2.81 -14.63 -6.01
C GLN A 76 3.28 -15.61 -7.11
N VAL A 77 4.31 -15.24 -7.89
CA VAL A 77 4.81 -16.04 -9.02
C VAL A 77 5.09 -17.49 -8.61
N GLU A 78 5.71 -17.72 -7.44
CA GLU A 78 6.02 -19.07 -6.95
C GLU A 78 4.77 -19.92 -6.69
N ILE A 79 3.68 -19.28 -6.22
CA ILE A 79 2.41 -19.97 -5.95
C ILE A 79 1.79 -20.42 -7.28
N HIS A 80 1.84 -19.54 -8.28
CA HIS A 80 1.18 -19.74 -9.57
C HIS A 80 2.01 -20.60 -10.55
N ALA A 81 3.33 -20.67 -10.39
CA ALA A 81 4.22 -21.43 -11.27
C ALA A 81 3.80 -22.89 -11.44
N ARG A 82 3.24 -23.51 -10.40
CA ARG A 82 2.76 -24.92 -10.43
C ARG A 82 1.58 -25.13 -11.35
N TYR A 83 0.86 -24.07 -11.70
CA TYR A 83 -0.36 -24.12 -12.51
C TYR A 83 -0.15 -23.60 -13.94
N GLY A 84 1.06 -23.13 -14.24
CA GLY A 84 1.39 -22.58 -15.55
C GLY A 84 0.79 -21.19 -15.83
N GLY A 85 0.21 -20.54 -14.83
CA GLY A 85 -0.40 -19.22 -14.93
C GLY A 85 -1.18 -18.85 -13.69
N VAL A 86 -1.71 -17.61 -13.65
CA VAL A 86 -2.41 -17.08 -12.49
C VAL A 86 -3.73 -17.81 -12.24
N VAL A 87 -3.93 -18.29 -11.01
CA VAL A 87 -5.17 -18.87 -10.53
C VAL A 87 -5.91 -17.84 -9.69
N PRO A 88 -7.01 -17.22 -10.17
CA PRO A 88 -7.65 -16.07 -9.54
C PRO A 88 -8.06 -16.28 -8.08
N GLU A 89 -8.53 -17.48 -7.73
CA GLU A 89 -8.91 -17.79 -6.35
C GLU A 89 -7.70 -17.81 -5.41
N LEU A 90 -6.60 -18.40 -5.85
CA LEU A 90 -5.36 -18.42 -5.05
C LEU A 90 -4.81 -17.02 -4.88
N ALA A 91 -4.81 -16.21 -5.96
CA ALA A 91 -4.40 -14.81 -5.90
C ALA A 91 -5.20 -14.04 -4.85
N SER A 92 -6.53 -14.13 -4.90
CA SER A 92 -7.41 -13.43 -3.95
C SER A 92 -7.15 -13.83 -2.50
N ARG A 93 -7.00 -15.12 -2.23
CA ARG A 93 -6.72 -15.65 -0.87
C ARG A 93 -5.37 -15.18 -0.35
N ASP A 94 -4.37 -15.09 -1.21
CA ASP A 94 -3.04 -14.65 -0.80
C ASP A 94 -3.00 -13.14 -0.56
N HIS A 95 -3.70 -12.33 -1.37
CA HIS A 95 -3.87 -10.90 -1.09
C HIS A 95 -4.47 -10.65 0.30
N VAL A 96 -5.50 -11.42 0.71
CA VAL A 96 -6.08 -11.31 2.06
C VAL A 96 -5.03 -11.50 3.14
N ARG A 97 -4.08 -12.43 2.94
CA ARG A 97 -3.02 -12.74 3.92
C ARG A 97 -1.90 -11.73 3.94
N LYS A 98 -1.57 -11.14 2.77
CA LYS A 98 -0.33 -10.37 2.59
C LYS A 98 -0.53 -8.86 2.66
N THR A 99 -1.68 -8.32 2.28
CA THR A 99 -1.86 -6.87 2.16
C THR A 99 -1.70 -6.16 3.50
N LEU A 100 -2.35 -6.62 4.57
CA LEU A 100 -2.24 -5.95 5.88
C LEU A 100 -0.83 -6.01 6.49
N PRO A 101 -0.11 -7.15 6.48
CA PRO A 101 1.30 -7.20 6.86
C PRO A 101 2.18 -6.23 6.07
N LEU A 102 1.99 -6.12 4.73
CA LEU A 102 2.73 -5.18 3.90
C LEU A 102 2.44 -3.72 4.27
N ILE A 103 1.18 -3.38 4.54
CA ILE A 103 0.80 -2.04 5.00
C ILE A 103 1.55 -1.67 6.28
N ARG A 104 1.59 -2.57 7.27
CA ARG A 104 2.33 -2.36 8.52
C ARG A 104 3.81 -2.13 8.25
N GLN A 105 4.44 -2.98 7.43
CA GLN A 105 5.83 -2.86 7.05
C GLN A 105 6.14 -1.51 6.39
N VAL A 106 5.28 -1.04 5.49
CA VAL A 106 5.47 0.23 4.78
C VAL A 106 5.31 1.42 5.72
N LEU A 107 4.33 1.40 6.64
CA LEU A 107 4.15 2.43 7.64
C LEU A 107 5.35 2.48 8.59
N GLU A 108 5.83 1.35 9.09
CA GLU A 108 7.04 1.28 9.93
C GLU A 108 8.27 1.83 9.19
N ALA A 109 8.47 1.43 7.92
CA ALA A 109 9.59 1.88 7.11
C ALA A 109 9.55 3.38 6.79
N SER A 110 8.36 3.96 6.71
CA SER A 110 8.16 5.40 6.50
C SER A 110 8.16 6.21 7.80
N TRP A 111 8.30 5.58 8.97
CA TRP A 111 8.22 6.22 10.30
C TRP A 111 6.90 6.96 10.51
N LEU A 112 5.81 6.43 9.98
CA LEU A 112 4.48 7.02 10.07
C LEU A 112 3.52 6.10 10.82
N ASP A 113 2.67 6.73 11.64
CA ASP A 113 1.50 6.10 12.22
C ASP A 113 0.28 6.31 11.30
N PRO A 114 -0.78 5.51 11.43
CA PRO A 114 -2.03 5.70 10.69
C PRO A 114 -2.59 7.12 10.73
N GLY A 115 -2.42 7.84 11.86
CA GLY A 115 -2.87 9.22 12.03
C GLY A 115 -2.15 10.25 11.15
N HIS A 116 -1.05 9.87 10.49
CA HIS A 116 -0.33 10.73 9.55
C HIS A 116 -0.78 10.57 8.11
N ILE A 117 -1.65 9.58 7.81
CA ILE A 117 -2.21 9.33 6.48
C ILE A 117 -3.45 10.18 6.28
N GLN A 118 -3.56 10.90 5.16
CA GLN A 118 -4.67 11.77 4.82
C GLN A 118 -5.55 11.23 3.70
N GLY A 119 -5.18 10.11 3.09
CA GLY A 119 -5.99 9.44 2.08
C GLY A 119 -5.53 8.04 1.80
N VAL A 120 -6.43 7.21 1.30
CA VAL A 120 -6.12 5.85 0.83
C VAL A 120 -6.50 5.73 -0.64
N ALA A 121 -5.55 5.36 -1.48
CA ALA A 121 -5.77 5.00 -2.88
C ALA A 121 -5.73 3.49 -3.04
N TYR A 122 -6.61 2.93 -3.83
CA TYR A 122 -6.60 1.50 -4.16
C TYR A 122 -6.93 1.27 -5.62
N THR A 123 -6.40 0.22 -6.22
CA THR A 123 -6.73 -0.14 -7.60
C THR A 123 -8.17 -0.64 -7.70
N ALA A 124 -8.98 0.09 -8.48
CA ALA A 124 -10.40 -0.22 -8.68
C ALA A 124 -10.65 -1.13 -9.89
N GLY A 125 -9.69 -1.22 -10.81
CA GLY A 125 -9.75 -2.01 -12.04
C GLY A 125 -8.94 -1.39 -13.17
N PRO A 126 -8.78 -2.12 -14.29
CA PRO A 126 -9.13 -3.53 -14.51
C PRO A 126 -8.24 -4.50 -13.72
N GLY A 127 -8.72 -5.75 -13.58
CA GLY A 127 -7.98 -6.82 -12.91
C GLY A 127 -8.88 -8.00 -12.53
N LEU A 128 -8.33 -8.95 -11.79
CA LEU A 128 -9.07 -10.10 -11.28
C LEU A 128 -10.05 -9.65 -10.21
N ILE A 129 -11.34 -9.91 -10.41
CA ILE A 129 -12.41 -9.38 -9.55
C ILE A 129 -12.21 -9.70 -8.07
N GLY A 130 -11.81 -10.92 -7.72
CA GLY A 130 -11.59 -11.32 -6.33
C GLY A 130 -10.38 -10.61 -5.71
N ALA A 131 -9.31 -10.41 -6.48
CA ALA A 131 -8.11 -9.68 -6.06
C ALA A 131 -8.41 -8.19 -5.86
N LEU A 132 -9.10 -7.54 -6.82
CA LEU A 132 -9.56 -6.15 -6.71
C LEU A 132 -10.46 -5.92 -5.49
N LEU A 133 -11.37 -6.87 -5.20
CA LEU A 133 -12.24 -6.79 -4.03
C LEU A 133 -11.47 -6.76 -2.71
N VAL A 134 -10.36 -7.48 -2.61
CA VAL A 134 -9.52 -7.46 -1.40
C VAL A 134 -8.92 -6.07 -1.17
N GLY A 135 -8.28 -5.50 -2.19
CA GLY A 135 -7.68 -4.16 -2.10
C GLY A 135 -8.73 -3.07 -1.82
N ALA A 136 -9.85 -3.12 -2.53
CA ALA A 136 -10.95 -2.16 -2.36
C ALA A 136 -11.60 -2.26 -0.96
N ALA A 137 -11.87 -3.48 -0.49
CA ALA A 137 -12.47 -3.70 0.83
C ALA A 137 -11.53 -3.20 1.94
N LEU A 138 -10.25 -3.58 1.88
CA LEU A 138 -9.27 -3.18 2.88
C LEU A 138 -8.99 -1.68 2.84
N GLY A 139 -8.77 -1.12 1.64
CA GLY A 139 -8.49 0.31 1.47
C GLY A 139 -9.64 1.19 1.98
N ARG A 140 -10.88 0.83 1.66
CA ARG A 140 -12.06 1.56 2.15
C ARG A 140 -12.30 1.38 3.65
N SER A 141 -12.04 0.18 4.19
CA SER A 141 -12.16 -0.07 5.63
C SER A 141 -11.13 0.73 6.43
N LEU A 142 -9.88 0.78 5.97
CA LEU A 142 -8.84 1.59 6.60
C LEU A 142 -9.15 3.08 6.52
N ALA A 143 -9.57 3.57 5.34
CA ALA A 143 -9.96 4.96 5.18
C ALA A 143 -11.11 5.36 6.11
N TRP A 144 -12.11 4.49 6.24
CA TRP A 144 -13.21 4.70 7.19
C TRP A 144 -12.73 4.71 8.65
N ALA A 145 -11.89 3.74 9.02
CA ALA A 145 -11.35 3.65 10.38
C ALA A 145 -10.46 4.84 10.76
N TRP A 146 -9.72 5.38 9.79
CA TRP A 146 -8.82 6.53 10.01
C TRP A 146 -9.51 7.88 9.79
N GLY A 147 -10.76 7.91 9.34
CA GLY A 147 -11.51 9.14 9.07
C GLY A 147 -10.99 9.94 7.88
N VAL A 148 -10.40 9.27 6.89
CA VAL A 148 -9.81 9.88 5.69
C VAL A 148 -10.54 9.44 4.42
N PRO A 149 -10.44 10.20 3.30
CA PRO A 149 -11.03 9.79 2.03
C PRO A 149 -10.37 8.56 1.44
N ALA A 150 -11.15 7.79 0.67
CA ALA A 150 -10.67 6.69 -0.17
C ALA A 150 -10.95 6.99 -1.65
N ILE A 151 -9.98 6.69 -2.52
CA ILE A 151 -10.13 6.84 -3.96
C ILE A 151 -9.76 5.55 -4.70
N GLY A 152 -10.62 5.16 -5.65
CA GLY A 152 -10.33 4.08 -6.59
C GLY A 152 -9.56 4.62 -7.79
N VAL A 153 -8.42 4.01 -8.11
CA VAL A 153 -7.53 4.41 -9.22
C VAL A 153 -7.60 3.34 -10.31
N HIS A 154 -7.57 3.76 -11.55
CA HIS A 154 -7.51 2.84 -12.69
C HIS A 154 -6.11 2.23 -12.80
N HIS A 155 -6.01 0.91 -12.93
CA HIS A 155 -4.73 0.18 -12.97
C HIS A 155 -3.76 0.72 -14.03
N MET A 156 -4.25 0.96 -15.24
CA MET A 156 -3.44 1.50 -16.33
C MET A 156 -2.99 2.95 -16.10
N GLU A 157 -3.76 3.74 -15.36
CA GLU A 157 -3.35 5.09 -14.96
C GLU A 157 -2.12 5.02 -14.03
N GLY A 158 -2.11 4.07 -13.10
CA GLY A 158 -0.95 3.78 -12.26
C GLY A 158 0.30 3.47 -13.09
N HIS A 159 0.17 2.64 -14.13
CA HIS A 159 1.29 2.33 -15.04
C HIS A 159 1.77 3.55 -15.83
N LEU A 160 0.85 4.37 -16.34
CA LEU A 160 1.20 5.58 -17.09
C LEU A 160 1.92 6.62 -16.23
N LEU A 161 1.61 6.67 -14.93
CA LEU A 161 2.21 7.63 -14.00
C LEU A 161 3.44 7.08 -13.26
N ALA A 162 3.70 5.76 -13.31
CA ALA A 162 4.85 5.14 -12.65
C ALA A 162 6.20 5.76 -13.04
N PRO A 163 6.46 6.17 -14.30
CA PRO A 163 7.71 6.84 -14.68
C PRO A 163 7.97 8.14 -13.91
N LEU A 164 6.94 8.80 -13.39
CA LEU A 164 7.09 10.02 -12.58
C LEU A 164 7.74 9.77 -11.20
N LEU A 165 7.87 8.50 -10.81
CA LEU A 165 8.58 8.09 -9.60
C LEU A 165 10.07 7.81 -9.82
N GLU A 166 10.54 7.88 -11.08
CA GLU A 166 11.95 7.66 -11.43
C GLU A 166 12.79 8.94 -11.24
N GLU A 167 14.09 8.76 -11.04
CA GLU A 167 15.06 9.85 -11.00
C GLU A 167 16.09 9.68 -12.14
N PRO A 168 16.19 10.66 -13.06
CA PRO A 168 15.45 11.91 -13.11
C PRO A 168 13.99 11.69 -13.58
N THR A 169 13.07 12.46 -13.01
CA THR A 169 11.66 12.46 -13.43
C THR A 169 11.55 12.87 -14.91
N PRO A 170 10.86 12.11 -15.76
CA PRO A 170 10.70 12.46 -17.15
C PRO A 170 9.88 13.74 -17.34
N GLU A 171 10.30 14.59 -18.27
CA GLU A 171 9.56 15.79 -18.63
C GLU A 171 8.43 15.46 -19.61
N PHE A 172 7.30 16.18 -19.51
CA PHE A 172 6.23 16.07 -20.49
C PHE A 172 6.56 16.82 -21.79
N PRO A 173 6.16 16.27 -22.97
CA PRO A 173 5.49 14.98 -23.20
C PRO A 173 6.48 13.81 -23.19
N PHE A 174 6.09 12.66 -22.66
CA PHE A 174 6.84 11.41 -22.75
C PHE A 174 5.95 10.27 -23.24
N VAL A 175 6.56 9.18 -23.72
CA VAL A 175 5.88 7.95 -24.15
C VAL A 175 6.09 6.91 -23.05
N ALA A 176 5.00 6.30 -22.57
CA ALA A 176 4.99 5.25 -21.56
C ALA A 176 4.48 3.93 -22.14
#